data_c851e32718fd91ff0417f7589847f064
#
_entry.id   c851e32718fd91ff0417f7589847f064
#
_cell.length_a   1.000
_cell.length_b   1.000
_cell.length_c   1.000
_cell.angle_alpha   90.00
_cell.angle_beta   90.00
_cell.angle_gamma   90.00
#
_symmetry.space_group_name_H-M   'P 1'
#
loop_
_entity.id
_entity.type
_entity.pdbx_description
1 polymer ?
#
loop_
_entity_poly.entity_id
_entity_poly.type
_entity_poly.pdbx_seq_one_letter_code
_entity_poly.pdbx_strand_id
1 'polypeptide(L)'
;MRIALSLCAVTLFSVAQLAAARSLLDYVGQCVPFARQASGIEIYGDAWTWWDQAEGRYKRNRKPRVGSVIVFAKTERLPFGHVAVVSRVVEKRVLLLTHANWSRRDRKRGHAEQDVTLHDVSDGNDWSEVKVWYRDTGGLGGGVYPVKGFIHGGDPAAELTGDNPDFVGALIDAYVAPGR
;
A
#
# COMPACT_ATOMS: atom_id res chain seq x y z
N MET A 1 -47.12 -39.92 40.83
CA MET A 1 -47.27 -39.31 39.49
C MET A 1 -46.12 -38.39 39.29
N ARG A 2 -45.06 -38.78 38.59
CA ARG A 2 -43.82 -38.01 38.38
C ARG A 2 -43.84 -37.48 36.94
N ILE A 3 -43.89 -36.14 36.81
CA ILE A 3 -43.84 -35.46 35.52
C ILE A 3 -42.38 -35.17 35.21
N ALA A 4 -41.87 -35.80 34.15
CA ALA A 4 -40.52 -35.54 33.64
C ALA A 4 -40.60 -34.35 32.68
N LEU A 5 -39.95 -33.25 33.03
CA LEU A 5 -39.71 -32.11 32.10
C LEU A 5 -38.50 -32.46 31.22
N SER A 6 -38.77 -32.67 29.93
CA SER A 6 -37.73 -32.78 28.91
C SER A 6 -37.24 -31.37 28.53
N LEU A 7 -36.01 -31.03 28.89
CA LEU A 7 -35.33 -29.85 28.43
C LEU A 7 -34.81 -30.10 27.01
N CYS A 8 -35.43 -29.46 26.01
CA CYS A 8 -34.91 -29.42 24.66
C CYS A 8 -33.82 -28.33 24.55
N ALA A 9 -32.57 -28.77 24.55
CA ALA A 9 -31.43 -27.85 24.31
C ALA A 9 -31.35 -27.53 22.82
N VAL A 10 -31.76 -26.29 22.46
CA VAL A 10 -31.54 -25.75 21.12
C VAL A 10 -30.11 -25.28 21.03
N THR A 11 -29.26 -26.08 20.41
CA THR A 11 -27.89 -25.66 20.05
C THR A 11 -27.94 -24.72 18.85
N LEU A 12 -27.78 -23.43 19.10
CA LEU A 12 -27.55 -22.43 18.07
C LEU A 12 -26.15 -22.64 17.48
N PHE A 13 -26.09 -23.25 16.31
CA PHE A 13 -24.89 -23.26 15.48
C PHE A 13 -24.70 -21.84 14.93
N SER A 14 -23.83 -21.08 15.57
CA SER A 14 -23.28 -19.85 14.98
C SER A 14 -22.38 -20.25 13.83
N VAL A 15 -22.88 -20.16 12.61
CA VAL A 15 -22.07 -20.25 11.40
C VAL A 15 -21.28 -18.94 11.32
N ALA A 16 -20.08 -18.92 11.90
CA ALA A 16 -19.13 -17.84 11.65
C ALA A 16 -18.78 -17.93 10.15
N GLN A 17 -19.31 -17.00 9.36
CA GLN A 17 -18.87 -16.80 7.99
C GLN A 17 -17.42 -16.29 8.07
N LEU A 18 -16.47 -17.19 7.81
CA LEU A 18 -15.10 -16.81 7.48
C LEU A 18 -15.18 -16.05 6.15
N ALA A 19 -15.26 -14.73 6.21
CA ALA A 19 -14.92 -13.89 5.08
C ALA A 19 -13.44 -14.16 4.80
N ALA A 20 -13.15 -14.91 3.73
CA ALA A 20 -11.77 -15.10 3.29
C ALA A 20 -11.17 -13.70 3.05
N ALA A 21 -10.24 -13.30 3.91
CA ALA A 21 -9.51 -12.05 3.74
C ALA A 21 -8.75 -12.14 2.42
N ARG A 22 -9.14 -11.31 1.45
CA ARG A 22 -8.44 -11.24 0.17
C ARG A 22 -7.09 -10.60 0.43
N SER A 23 -6.02 -11.24 -0.03
CA SER A 23 -4.69 -10.66 -0.04
C SER A 23 -4.70 -9.32 -0.77
N LEU A 24 -3.96 -8.32 -0.26
CA LEU A 24 -3.72 -7.09 -1.00
C LEU A 24 -3.09 -7.35 -2.38
N LEU A 25 -2.37 -8.46 -2.54
CA LEU A 25 -1.78 -8.87 -3.81
C LEU A 25 -2.79 -9.40 -4.83
N ASP A 26 -3.97 -9.80 -4.39
CA ASP A 26 -5.09 -10.18 -5.27
C ASP A 26 -5.86 -8.95 -5.78
N TYR A 27 -5.46 -7.76 -5.31
CA TYR A 27 -6.10 -6.52 -5.71
C TYR A 27 -5.94 -6.27 -7.20
N VAL A 28 -7.03 -5.89 -7.85
CA VAL A 28 -7.07 -5.40 -9.22
C VAL A 28 -7.84 -4.08 -9.24
N GLY A 29 -7.19 -2.99 -9.60
CA GLY A 29 -7.78 -1.66 -9.62
C GLY A 29 -6.77 -0.53 -9.75
N GLN A 30 -7.12 0.64 -9.25
CA GLN A 30 -6.30 1.85 -9.35
C GLN A 30 -5.36 2.00 -8.14
N CYS A 31 -4.27 2.76 -8.32
CA CYS A 31 -3.28 3.00 -7.26
C CYS A 31 -3.86 3.70 -6.03
N VAL A 32 -4.81 4.61 -6.19
CA VAL A 32 -5.40 5.38 -5.08
C VAL A 32 -6.19 4.51 -4.10
N PRO A 33 -7.20 3.72 -4.51
CA PRO A 33 -7.88 2.81 -3.59
C PRO A 33 -6.94 1.81 -2.93
N PHE A 34 -5.94 1.31 -3.67
CA PHE A 34 -4.92 0.42 -3.13
C PHE A 34 -4.11 1.10 -2.03
N ALA A 35 -3.55 2.29 -2.32
CA ALA A 35 -2.73 3.03 -1.36
C ALA A 35 -3.50 3.39 -0.09
N ARG A 36 -4.79 3.75 -0.20
CA ARG A 36 -5.66 3.97 0.96
C ARG A 36 -5.79 2.72 1.82
N GLN A 37 -6.09 1.59 1.20
CA GLN A 37 -6.24 0.33 1.92
C GLN A 37 -4.93 -0.10 2.60
N ALA A 38 -3.78 0.07 1.92
CA ALA A 38 -2.49 -0.37 2.41
C ALA A 38 -1.85 0.58 3.44
N SER A 39 -2.19 1.88 3.44
CA SER A 39 -1.57 2.88 4.31
C SER A 39 -2.49 3.45 5.39
N GLY A 40 -3.80 3.23 5.29
CA GLY A 40 -4.79 3.88 6.15
C GLY A 40 -4.96 5.39 5.91
N ILE A 41 -4.30 5.95 4.89
CA ILE A 41 -4.44 7.38 4.55
C ILE A 41 -5.75 7.60 3.79
N GLU A 42 -6.63 8.41 4.34
CA GLU A 42 -7.97 8.67 3.81
C GLU A 42 -8.01 9.92 2.91
N ILE A 43 -7.32 9.87 1.77
CA ILE A 43 -7.36 10.89 0.72
C ILE A 43 -7.98 10.28 -0.54
N TYR A 44 -8.78 11.06 -1.25
CA TYR A 44 -9.56 10.62 -2.40
C TYR A 44 -9.22 11.47 -3.63
N GLY A 45 -9.69 11.06 -4.81
CA GLY A 45 -9.44 11.74 -6.07
C GLY A 45 -8.13 11.31 -6.73
N ASP A 46 -7.68 12.09 -7.70
CA ASP A 46 -6.48 11.79 -8.49
C ASP A 46 -5.21 11.79 -7.62
N ALA A 47 -4.29 10.88 -7.90
CA ALA A 47 -3.07 10.71 -7.10
C ALA A 47 -2.24 11.99 -6.99
N TRP A 48 -2.14 12.80 -8.06
CA TRP A 48 -1.38 14.05 -8.05
C TRP A 48 -1.92 15.10 -7.06
N THR A 49 -3.19 15.01 -6.67
CA THR A 49 -3.82 15.95 -5.72
C THR A 49 -3.54 15.60 -4.26
N TRP A 50 -3.03 14.39 -3.99
CA TRP A 50 -2.84 13.88 -2.64
C TRP A 50 -1.91 14.75 -1.80
N TRP A 51 -0.84 15.26 -2.43
CA TRP A 51 0.12 16.12 -1.74
C TRP A 51 -0.54 17.36 -1.12
N ASP A 52 -1.35 18.05 -1.91
CA ASP A 52 -2.02 19.28 -1.46
C ASP A 52 -3.16 18.96 -0.48
N GLN A 53 -3.91 17.89 -0.71
CA GLN A 53 -4.97 17.44 0.21
C GLN A 53 -4.44 16.96 1.57
N ALA A 54 -3.18 16.54 1.65
CA ALA A 54 -2.54 16.13 2.90
C ALA A 54 -2.18 17.30 3.80
N GLU A 55 -2.18 18.55 3.29
CA GLU A 55 -1.86 19.74 4.07
C GLU A 55 -2.82 19.91 5.26
N GLY A 56 -2.24 20.11 6.44
CA GLY A 56 -3.00 20.25 7.68
C GLY A 56 -3.68 18.98 8.19
N ARG A 57 -3.66 17.87 7.42
CA ARG A 57 -4.29 16.59 7.79
C ARG A 57 -3.27 15.50 8.12
N TYR A 58 -2.19 15.45 7.36
CA TYR A 58 -1.13 14.45 7.48
C TYR A 58 0.23 15.11 7.45
N LYS A 59 1.18 14.54 8.18
CA LYS A 59 2.58 14.99 8.06
C LYS A 59 3.10 14.68 6.67
N ARG A 60 3.76 15.64 6.04
CA ARG A 60 4.37 15.47 4.71
C ARG A 60 5.78 16.05 4.67
N ASN A 61 6.70 15.34 4.06
CA ASN A 61 8.08 15.76 3.87
C ASN A 61 8.79 14.92 2.79
N ARG A 62 10.11 15.10 2.62
CA ARG A 62 10.93 14.32 1.69
C ARG A 62 11.73 13.19 2.35
N LYS A 63 11.36 12.76 3.56
CA LYS A 63 12.03 11.68 4.28
C LYS A 63 11.15 10.44 4.23
N PRO A 64 11.56 9.37 3.51
CA PRO A 64 10.78 8.13 3.44
C PRO A 64 10.72 7.44 4.80
N ARG A 65 9.60 6.77 5.06
CA ARG A 65 9.41 5.82 6.15
C ARG A 65 8.57 4.66 5.66
N VAL A 66 8.77 3.48 6.20
CA VAL A 66 7.88 2.34 5.94
C VAL A 66 6.44 2.75 6.29
N GLY A 67 5.49 2.36 5.45
CA GLY A 67 4.08 2.75 5.56
C GLY A 67 3.73 4.15 5.03
N SER A 68 4.71 5.02 4.76
CA SER A 68 4.42 6.31 4.13
C SER A 68 4.03 6.16 2.66
N VAL A 69 3.21 7.09 2.16
CA VAL A 69 2.80 7.11 0.76
C VAL A 69 3.65 8.10 -0.01
N ILE A 70 4.40 7.62 -1.00
CA ILE A 70 5.08 8.46 -1.98
C ILE A 70 4.08 9.00 -3.00
N VAL A 71 4.16 10.28 -3.32
CA VAL A 71 3.28 10.96 -4.28
C VAL A 71 4.07 11.39 -5.51
N PHE A 72 3.82 10.75 -6.63
CA PHE A 72 4.37 11.13 -7.93
C PHE A 72 3.60 12.31 -8.51
N ALA A 73 4.31 13.28 -9.04
CA ALA A 73 3.71 14.42 -9.69
C ALA A 73 3.00 14.02 -11.00
N LYS A 74 2.04 14.84 -11.40
CA LYS A 74 1.41 14.75 -12.71
C LYS A 74 2.43 15.07 -13.81
N THR A 75 2.47 14.25 -14.85
CA THR A 75 3.27 14.44 -16.06
C THR A 75 2.48 13.93 -17.28
N GLU A 76 2.99 14.16 -18.48
CA GLU A 76 2.38 13.58 -19.70
C GLU A 76 2.32 12.04 -19.64
N ARG A 77 3.33 11.40 -19.04
CA ARG A 77 3.37 9.92 -18.85
C ARG A 77 2.49 9.43 -17.71
N LEU A 78 2.23 10.30 -16.72
CA LEU A 78 1.38 10.04 -15.55
C LEU A 78 0.32 11.14 -15.43
N PRO A 79 -0.69 11.19 -16.31
CA PRO A 79 -1.64 12.30 -16.36
C PRO A 79 -2.51 12.44 -15.11
N PHE A 80 -2.62 11.38 -14.31
CA PHE A 80 -3.32 11.38 -13.01
C PHE A 80 -2.36 11.29 -11.82
N GLY A 81 -1.03 11.39 -12.06
CA GLY A 81 -0.03 11.09 -11.05
C GLY A 81 -0.01 9.61 -10.68
N HIS A 82 0.69 9.29 -9.59
CA HIS A 82 0.70 7.94 -9.00
C HIS A 82 0.95 8.03 -7.51
N VAL A 83 0.48 7.03 -6.75
CA VAL A 83 0.80 6.85 -5.34
C VAL A 83 1.20 5.40 -5.07
N ALA A 84 2.17 5.23 -4.18
CA ALA A 84 2.65 3.92 -3.75
C ALA A 84 2.99 3.96 -2.26
N VAL A 85 2.92 2.83 -1.59
CA VAL A 85 3.28 2.70 -0.17
C VAL A 85 4.72 2.23 -0.06
N VAL A 86 5.52 2.87 0.77
CA VAL A 86 6.89 2.43 1.06
C VAL A 86 6.83 1.17 1.89
N SER A 87 7.26 0.04 1.33
CA SER A 87 7.34 -1.25 2.04
C SER A 87 8.65 -1.43 2.78
N ARG A 88 9.74 -0.87 2.26
CA ARG A 88 11.06 -0.96 2.90
C ARG A 88 11.95 0.23 2.54
N VAL A 89 12.75 0.69 3.51
CA VAL A 89 13.89 1.58 3.28
C VAL A 89 15.14 0.72 3.24
N VAL A 90 15.72 0.53 2.05
CA VAL A 90 16.86 -0.39 1.85
C VAL A 90 18.17 0.34 2.07
N GLU A 91 18.34 1.46 1.39
CA GLU A 91 19.56 2.27 1.44
C GLU A 91 19.21 3.75 1.19
N LYS A 92 20.27 4.59 1.22
CA LYS A 92 20.15 6.03 1.09
C LYS A 92 19.38 6.48 -0.17
N ARG A 93 19.49 5.69 -1.27
CA ARG A 93 18.86 5.98 -2.58
C ARG A 93 17.93 4.87 -3.06
N VAL A 94 17.64 3.87 -2.23
CA VAL A 94 16.82 2.72 -2.64
C VAL A 94 15.71 2.46 -1.64
N LEU A 95 14.49 2.44 -2.14
CA LEU A 95 13.29 1.99 -1.41
C LEU A 95 12.69 0.79 -2.12
N LEU A 96 11.88 0.03 -1.39
CA LEU A 96 10.89 -0.86 -1.97
C LEU A 96 9.51 -0.27 -1.77
N LEU A 97 8.67 -0.43 -2.80
CA LEU A 97 7.29 0.05 -2.82
C LEU A 97 6.33 -1.10 -3.01
N THR A 98 5.15 -0.96 -2.44
CA THR A 98 3.98 -1.78 -2.79
C THR A 98 2.90 -0.87 -3.36
N HIS A 99 2.39 -1.22 -4.53
CA HIS A 99 1.43 -0.40 -5.26
C HIS A 99 0.56 -1.22 -6.21
N ALA A 100 -0.36 -0.58 -6.89
CA ALA A 100 -1.16 -1.19 -7.95
C ALA A 100 -1.20 -0.30 -9.20
N ASN A 101 -1.51 -0.92 -10.33
CA ASN A 101 -1.74 -0.24 -11.61
C ASN A 101 -0.47 0.45 -12.19
N TRP A 102 0.70 -0.12 -11.97
CA TRP A 102 1.97 0.39 -12.50
C TRP A 102 2.43 -0.35 -13.75
N SER A 103 2.94 -1.57 -13.59
CA SER A 103 3.38 -2.40 -14.71
C SER A 103 2.21 -3.13 -15.37
N ARG A 104 2.50 -3.83 -16.46
CA ARG A 104 1.57 -4.74 -17.11
C ARG A 104 1.88 -6.18 -16.71
N ARG A 105 0.83 -6.97 -16.54
CA ARG A 105 0.87 -8.43 -16.51
C ARG A 105 -0.17 -8.92 -17.51
N ASP A 106 0.23 -9.77 -18.43
CA ASP A 106 -0.63 -10.26 -19.52
C ASP A 106 -1.28 -9.09 -20.32
N ARG A 107 -0.49 -8.04 -20.60
CA ARG A 107 -0.88 -6.80 -21.29
C ARG A 107 -1.91 -5.95 -20.52
N LYS A 108 -2.31 -6.32 -19.32
CA LYS A 108 -3.28 -5.60 -18.49
C LYS A 108 -2.58 -4.90 -17.31
N ARG A 109 -3.06 -3.72 -16.97
CA ARG A 109 -2.71 -3.00 -15.73
C ARG A 109 -3.75 -3.29 -14.64
N GLY A 110 -3.54 -2.73 -13.47
CA GLY A 110 -4.48 -2.77 -12.35
C GLY A 110 -4.08 -3.73 -11.24
N HIS A 111 -3.20 -4.70 -11.49
CA HIS A 111 -2.76 -5.63 -10.45
C HIS A 111 -1.81 -4.95 -9.44
N ALA A 112 -1.78 -5.49 -8.22
CA ALA A 112 -0.84 -5.10 -7.20
C ALA A 112 0.56 -5.68 -7.47
N GLU A 113 1.58 -4.95 -7.06
CA GLU A 113 2.99 -5.34 -7.10
C GLU A 113 3.61 -5.02 -5.75
N GLN A 114 4.30 -5.99 -5.16
CA GLN A 114 4.96 -5.87 -3.87
C GLN A 114 6.48 -5.73 -4.04
N ASP A 115 7.09 -4.97 -3.15
CA ASP A 115 8.55 -4.81 -3.03
C ASP A 115 9.23 -4.41 -4.34
N VAL A 116 8.57 -3.51 -5.06
CA VAL A 116 9.07 -2.96 -6.32
C VAL A 116 10.15 -1.93 -6.04
N THR A 117 11.33 -2.09 -6.64
CA THR A 117 12.45 -1.17 -6.43
C THR A 117 12.16 0.22 -6.93
N LEU A 118 12.39 1.23 -6.08
CA LEU A 118 12.44 2.64 -6.42
C LEU A 118 13.86 3.15 -6.15
N HIS A 119 14.43 3.83 -7.12
CA HIS A 119 15.76 4.42 -7.02
C HIS A 119 15.69 5.94 -7.12
N ASP A 120 16.24 6.64 -6.13
CA ASP A 120 16.43 8.08 -6.17
C ASP A 120 17.53 8.43 -7.16
N VAL A 121 17.18 9.19 -8.19
CA VAL A 121 18.09 9.67 -9.23
C VAL A 121 18.26 11.19 -9.20
N SER A 122 17.72 11.86 -8.16
CA SER A 122 17.90 13.29 -7.96
C SER A 122 19.34 13.63 -7.63
N ASP A 123 19.81 14.80 -8.07
CA ASP A 123 21.16 15.29 -7.77
C ASP A 123 21.36 15.49 -6.27
N GLY A 124 20.34 16.03 -5.59
CA GLY A 124 20.36 16.32 -4.15
C GLY A 124 20.18 15.12 -3.22
N ASN A 125 19.93 13.92 -3.74
CA ASN A 125 19.53 12.75 -2.95
C ASN A 125 18.37 13.09 -1.99
N ASP A 126 17.34 13.72 -2.55
CA ASP A 126 16.19 14.26 -1.83
C ASP A 126 14.85 13.68 -2.30
N TRP A 127 14.91 12.62 -3.11
CA TRP A 127 13.73 11.93 -3.68
C TRP A 127 12.88 12.79 -4.60
N SER A 128 13.40 13.92 -5.11
CA SER A 128 12.65 14.77 -6.06
C SER A 128 12.46 14.12 -7.41
N GLU A 129 13.38 13.23 -7.82
CA GLU A 129 13.34 12.50 -9.08
C GLU A 129 13.70 11.03 -8.84
N VAL A 130 12.87 10.13 -9.38
CA VAL A 130 13.04 8.70 -9.14
C VAL A 130 12.89 7.87 -10.42
N LYS A 131 13.48 6.68 -10.42
CA LYS A 131 13.18 5.59 -11.34
C LYS A 131 12.51 4.46 -10.57
N VAL A 132 11.53 3.81 -11.22
CA VAL A 132 10.77 2.70 -10.64
C VAL A 132 11.01 1.46 -11.47
N TRP A 133 11.15 0.32 -10.83
CA TRP A 133 11.19 -0.97 -11.50
C TRP A 133 9.91 -1.18 -12.32
N TYR A 134 10.06 -1.72 -13.51
CA TYR A 134 8.97 -1.93 -14.44
C TYR A 134 9.02 -3.38 -14.98
N ARG A 135 7.97 -4.13 -14.75
CA ARG A 135 7.89 -5.56 -15.10
C ARG A 135 8.17 -5.82 -16.56
N ASP A 136 7.61 -5.00 -17.44
CA ASP A 136 7.73 -5.18 -18.90
C ASP A 136 9.19 -5.14 -19.39
N THR A 137 10.08 -4.49 -18.63
CA THR A 137 11.52 -4.41 -18.94
C THR A 137 12.39 -5.29 -18.04
N GLY A 138 11.82 -5.87 -16.99
CA GLY A 138 12.54 -6.68 -16.01
C GLY A 138 13.62 -5.90 -15.22
N GLY A 139 13.46 -4.58 -15.08
CA GLY A 139 14.42 -3.71 -14.42
C GLY A 139 13.90 -2.31 -14.18
N LEU A 140 14.75 -1.39 -13.77
CA LEU A 140 14.39 0.02 -13.66
C LEU A 140 13.97 0.53 -15.04
N GLY A 141 12.74 1.05 -15.12
CA GLY A 141 12.20 1.64 -16.34
C GLY A 141 13.05 2.85 -16.80
N GLY A 142 13.00 3.15 -18.11
CA GLY A 142 13.72 4.29 -18.69
C GLY A 142 13.19 5.67 -18.29
N GLY A 143 12.01 5.75 -17.67
CA GLY A 143 11.39 7.02 -17.25
C GLY A 143 11.94 7.51 -15.92
N VAL A 144 12.24 8.81 -15.86
CA VAL A 144 12.44 9.55 -14.61
C VAL A 144 11.11 10.22 -14.24
N TYR A 145 10.71 10.10 -12.99
CA TYR A 145 9.44 10.60 -12.48
C TYR A 145 9.67 11.62 -11.37
N PRO A 146 9.13 12.84 -11.49
CA PRO A 146 9.19 13.82 -10.41
C PRO A 146 8.25 13.42 -9.26
N VAL A 147 8.72 13.63 -8.03
CA VAL A 147 8.03 13.29 -6.78
C VAL A 147 7.78 14.54 -5.95
N LYS A 148 6.59 14.65 -5.40
CA LYS A 148 6.23 15.71 -4.43
C LYS A 148 6.83 15.44 -3.05
N GLY A 149 6.85 14.19 -2.61
CA GLY A 149 7.36 13.74 -1.32
C GLY A 149 6.57 12.57 -0.76
N PHE A 150 6.66 12.40 0.56
CA PHE A 150 6.03 11.33 1.31
C PHE A 150 4.97 11.88 2.27
N ILE A 151 3.79 11.29 2.26
CA ILE A 151 2.71 11.54 3.22
C ILE A 151 2.79 10.45 4.28
N HIS A 152 2.80 10.86 5.53
CA HIS A 152 2.84 9.95 6.68
C HIS A 152 1.45 9.86 7.29
N GLY A 153 0.85 8.68 7.28
CA GLY A 153 -0.38 8.40 8.01
C GLY A 153 -0.17 8.59 9.52
N GLY A 154 -1.23 8.89 10.24
CA GLY A 154 -1.23 8.70 11.68
C GLY A 154 -1.09 7.20 11.93
N ASP A 155 -0.18 6.85 12.78
CA ASP A 155 0.42 5.53 12.95
C ASP A 155 -0.59 4.41 13.33
N PRO A 156 -1.25 3.72 12.38
CA PRO A 156 -1.86 2.44 12.74
C PRO A 156 -0.78 1.36 12.95
N ALA A 157 0.45 1.66 12.58
CA ALA A 157 1.58 0.76 12.59
C ALA A 157 2.48 0.89 13.81
N ALA A 158 2.41 1.97 14.58
CA ALA A 158 3.16 2.08 15.83
C ALA A 158 2.80 0.96 16.80
N GLU A 159 1.57 0.45 16.75
CA GLU A 159 1.17 -0.71 17.56
C GLU A 159 1.66 -2.06 17.01
N LEU A 160 1.96 -2.14 15.70
CA LEU A 160 2.38 -3.40 15.08
C LEU A 160 3.88 -3.50 14.82
N THR A 161 4.62 -2.38 14.88
CA THR A 161 5.94 -2.32 14.27
C THR A 161 7.04 -1.75 15.14
N GLY A 162 7.04 -1.94 16.43
CA GLY A 162 8.22 -1.51 17.22
C GLY A 162 9.56 -1.72 16.50
N ASP A 163 9.72 -2.73 15.67
CA ASP A 163 10.92 -3.01 14.89
C ASP A 163 10.68 -3.81 13.59
N ASN A 164 9.49 -3.76 12.97
CA ASN A 164 9.28 -4.52 11.74
C ASN A 164 9.71 -3.71 10.51
N PRO A 165 10.83 -4.05 9.83
CA PRO A 165 11.32 -3.32 8.66
C PRO A 165 10.44 -3.50 7.41
N ASP A 166 9.49 -4.44 7.43
CA ASP A 166 8.58 -4.76 6.32
C ASP A 166 7.11 -4.67 6.76
N PHE A 167 6.67 -3.46 7.04
CA PHE A 167 5.31 -3.21 7.49
C PHE A 167 4.22 -3.62 6.47
N VAL A 168 4.45 -3.33 5.19
CA VAL A 168 3.46 -3.67 4.15
C VAL A 168 3.43 -5.18 3.92
N GLY A 169 4.57 -5.84 3.95
CA GLY A 169 4.65 -7.31 3.96
C GLY A 169 3.93 -7.92 5.15
N ALA A 170 4.14 -7.38 6.35
CA ALA A 170 3.47 -7.84 7.56
C ALA A 170 1.94 -7.61 7.52
N LEU A 171 1.48 -6.50 6.93
CA LEU A 171 0.05 -6.27 6.69
C LEU A 171 -0.52 -7.29 5.70
N ILE A 172 0.20 -7.59 4.64
CA ILE A 172 -0.19 -8.61 3.66
C ILE A 172 -0.27 -9.97 4.33
N ASP A 173 0.73 -10.35 5.10
CA ASP A 173 0.78 -11.61 5.83
C ASP A 173 -0.33 -11.72 6.88
N ALA A 174 -0.62 -10.64 7.60
CA ALA A 174 -1.73 -10.58 8.57
C ALA A 174 -3.11 -10.72 7.87
N TYR A 175 -3.21 -10.23 6.63
CA TYR A 175 -4.44 -10.35 5.84
C TYR A 175 -4.61 -11.74 5.20
N VAL A 176 -3.49 -12.44 4.96
CA VAL A 176 -3.45 -13.78 4.35
C VAL A 176 -3.50 -14.90 5.39
N ALA A 177 -3.05 -14.63 6.62
CA ALA A 177 -3.04 -15.63 7.68
C ALA A 177 -4.47 -16.11 7.95
N PRO A 178 -4.78 -17.43 7.78
CA PRO A 178 -6.05 -17.98 8.20
C PRO A 178 -6.17 -17.78 9.70
N GLY A 179 -7.25 -17.15 10.14
CA GLY A 179 -7.50 -16.87 11.55
C GLY A 179 -7.26 -18.10 12.40
N ARG A 180 -6.46 -17.94 13.44
CA ARG A 180 -6.30 -18.94 14.49
C ARG A 180 -7.53 -18.99 15.37
#